data_cc52b6c75c44bdc55be6658fe783efd7
#
_entry.id   cc52b6c75c44bdc55be6658fe783efd7
#
_cell.length_a   1.000
_cell.length_b   1.000
_cell.length_c   1.000
_cell.angle_alpha   90.00
_cell.angle_beta   90.00
_cell.angle_gamma   90.00
#
_symmetry.space_group_name_H-M   'P 1'
#
loop_
_entity.id
_entity.type
_entity.pdbx_description
1 polymer ?
#
loop_
_entity_poly.entity_id
_entity_poly.type
_entity_poly.pdbx_seq_one_letter_code
_entity_poly.pdbx_strand_id
1 'polypeptide(L)'
;MKRTVIADALKRTDFGADVNVKGWVRTRRGNKNVSFIALNDGSTIHNIQIVVDNAKFGDDVLKPVTTGACLSVTGKLVESMGKGQAVEVQAEAIEVYGTADPDTYPLQKKGHSMEFLREIAHLRPRTNTFGAVFRIRHHMSIAIHQYFHEHGFYYFHTPLITASDCEGAGQMFQVTTLDLKNPPRDEAGNIDYAQDFFGKQTSLTVSGQLEGELAATGLGAIYTFGPTFRAENSNTPRHLAEFWMIEPEVAFADLEDLMALEEDFIKYLVRWALDNCHDDLEFLNNMVDKGLIERLERVVSTDFVRLPYTEGIRILEEAVSKGRKFEFPVYWGCDLASEHERYLVEEHFGRPVIMIDYPKEIKAFYMKQNADGKTVQGTDVLFPQIGEIIGGSVREENYDKLMARIEELHIPMKDMWWYLDTRRYGTCPHAGFGMGLERLLLFVTGMANIRDVIPFPAPRTMRSFKLRATSYKLRATSYKLRVTSYKLQVPCGMRLLAFRCQLFTTX
;
A
#
# COMPACT_ATOMS: atom_id res chain seq x y z
N MET A 1 35.61 4.93 -9.09
CA MET A 1 35.21 3.49 -9.05
C MET A 1 33.68 3.39 -9.11
N LYS A 2 33.14 2.35 -9.79
CA LYS A 2 31.70 2.09 -9.83
C LYS A 2 31.19 1.65 -8.46
N ARG A 3 30.01 2.14 -8.04
CA ARG A 3 29.38 1.77 -6.76
C ARG A 3 29.10 0.27 -6.70
N THR A 4 29.43 -0.38 -5.60
CA THR A 4 29.01 -1.75 -5.25
C THR A 4 27.80 -1.64 -4.32
N VAL A 5 26.68 -2.28 -4.70
CA VAL A 5 25.47 -2.31 -3.86
C VAL A 5 25.75 -3.17 -2.63
N ILE A 6 25.27 -2.75 -1.46
CA ILE A 6 25.59 -3.44 -0.20
C ILE A 6 25.09 -4.89 -0.21
N ALA A 7 23.88 -5.14 -0.73
CA ALA A 7 23.35 -6.51 -0.84
C ALA A 7 24.28 -7.42 -1.68
N ASP A 8 24.91 -6.87 -2.72
CA ASP A 8 25.88 -7.61 -3.54
C ASP A 8 27.21 -7.78 -2.81
N ALA A 9 27.70 -6.70 -2.17
CA ALA A 9 28.97 -6.74 -1.42
C ALA A 9 28.97 -7.82 -0.34
N LEU A 10 27.83 -7.99 0.35
CA LEU A 10 27.68 -8.96 1.43
C LEU A 10 27.76 -10.43 0.97
N LYS A 11 27.59 -10.69 -0.32
CA LYS A 11 27.66 -12.04 -0.94
C LYS A 11 29.02 -12.36 -1.55
N ARG A 12 29.92 -11.39 -1.61
CA ARG A 12 31.23 -11.53 -2.28
C ARG A 12 32.21 -12.30 -1.41
N THR A 13 33.12 -13.03 -2.05
CA THR A 13 34.18 -13.82 -1.43
C THR A 13 35.56 -13.52 -2.01
N ASP A 14 35.66 -12.57 -2.94
CA ASP A 14 36.91 -12.13 -3.55
C ASP A 14 37.62 -11.11 -2.65
N PHE A 15 38.08 -11.59 -1.51
CA PHE A 15 38.75 -10.76 -0.50
C PHE A 15 40.01 -10.10 -1.06
N GLY A 16 40.27 -8.88 -0.65
CA GLY A 16 41.33 -8.02 -1.19
C GLY A 16 40.87 -7.13 -2.34
N ALA A 17 39.67 -7.38 -2.89
CA ALA A 17 39.16 -6.56 -3.98
C ALA A 17 38.80 -5.14 -3.53
N ASP A 18 39.02 -4.19 -4.43
CA ASP A 18 38.61 -2.81 -4.22
C ASP A 18 37.09 -2.69 -4.37
N VAL A 19 36.45 -2.04 -3.42
CA VAL A 19 35.00 -1.76 -3.45
C VAL A 19 34.74 -0.30 -3.12
N ASN A 20 33.66 0.25 -3.72
CA ASN A 20 33.09 1.53 -3.29
C ASN A 20 31.66 1.28 -2.86
N VAL A 21 31.39 1.43 -1.58
CA VAL A 21 30.04 1.30 -1.00
C VAL A 21 29.54 2.68 -0.57
N LYS A 22 28.26 2.94 -0.78
CA LYS A 22 27.64 4.22 -0.41
C LYS A 22 26.38 3.95 0.39
N GLY A 23 26.07 4.80 1.35
CA GLY A 23 24.86 4.60 2.16
C GLY A 23 24.78 5.54 3.34
N TRP A 24 23.84 5.22 4.21
CA TRP A 24 23.56 5.99 5.41
C TRP A 24 24.09 5.25 6.65
N VAL A 25 24.73 6.00 7.54
CA VAL A 25 25.25 5.48 8.81
C VAL A 25 24.10 5.08 9.72
N ARG A 26 24.07 3.81 10.10
CA ARG A 26 23.12 3.29 11.11
C ARG A 26 23.66 3.47 12.51
N THR A 27 24.93 3.09 12.71
CA THR A 27 25.64 3.29 13.97
C THR A 27 27.13 3.52 13.70
N ARG A 28 27.78 4.22 14.61
CA ARG A 28 29.22 4.29 14.68
C ARG A 28 29.63 3.95 16.14
N ARG A 29 30.61 3.08 16.29
CA ARG A 29 31.19 2.68 17.59
C ARG A 29 32.69 2.51 17.42
N GLY A 30 33.41 2.48 18.50
CA GLY A 30 34.89 2.30 18.46
C GLY A 30 35.59 2.95 19.63
N ASN A 31 36.85 3.12 19.46
CA ASN A 31 37.75 3.75 20.45
C ASN A 31 38.65 4.78 19.73
N LYS A 32 39.68 5.27 20.38
CA LYS A 32 40.54 6.29 19.77
C LYS A 32 41.35 5.78 18.55
N ASN A 33 41.52 4.45 18.41
CA ASN A 33 42.35 3.88 17.34
C ASN A 33 41.51 3.40 16.15
N VAL A 34 40.32 2.80 16.41
CA VAL A 34 39.51 2.14 15.40
C VAL A 34 38.03 2.53 15.53
N SER A 35 37.42 2.85 14.43
CA SER A 35 35.95 3.05 14.35
C SER A 35 35.30 1.94 13.50
N PHE A 36 34.13 1.49 13.92
CA PHE A 36 33.26 0.54 13.20
C PHE A 36 31.98 1.27 12.83
N ILE A 37 31.73 1.39 11.53
CA ILE A 37 30.54 2.08 11.02
C ILE A 37 29.63 1.03 10.38
N ALA A 38 28.39 0.93 10.85
CA ALA A 38 27.37 0.13 10.18
C ALA A 38 26.72 0.99 9.09
N LEU A 39 26.93 0.64 7.83
CA LEU A 39 26.46 1.39 6.67
C LEU A 39 25.38 0.61 5.94
N ASN A 40 24.30 1.29 5.53
CA ASN A 40 23.17 0.67 4.82
C ASN A 40 22.74 1.56 3.66
N ASP A 41 22.50 0.96 2.50
CA ASP A 41 22.08 1.67 1.29
C ASP A 41 20.60 1.40 0.90
N GLY A 42 19.88 0.65 1.75
CA GLY A 42 18.47 0.28 1.50
C GLY A 42 18.27 -1.00 0.69
N SER A 43 19.31 -1.52 0.06
CA SER A 43 19.21 -2.71 -0.80
C SER A 43 18.94 -4.01 -0.04
N THR A 44 19.20 -4.02 1.26
CA THR A 44 19.00 -5.17 2.15
C THR A 44 18.74 -4.66 3.56
N ILE A 45 18.18 -5.51 4.40
CA ILE A 45 18.01 -5.19 5.83
C ILE A 45 19.34 -5.21 6.58
N HIS A 46 20.31 -5.92 6.06
CA HIS A 46 21.64 -6.07 6.69
C HIS A 46 22.52 -4.85 6.40
N ASN A 47 23.42 -4.54 7.32
CA ASN A 47 24.40 -3.48 7.16
C ASN A 47 25.74 -4.07 6.76
N ILE A 48 26.56 -3.34 6.00
CA ILE A 48 27.96 -3.69 5.83
C ILE A 48 28.76 -2.95 6.91
N GLN A 49 29.70 -3.63 7.56
CA GLN A 49 30.60 -3.00 8.52
C GLN A 49 31.77 -2.36 7.81
N ILE A 50 32.01 -1.09 8.08
CA ILE A 50 33.19 -0.37 7.64
C ILE A 50 34.14 -0.30 8.82
N VAL A 51 35.35 -0.76 8.62
CA VAL A 51 36.45 -0.70 9.64
C VAL A 51 37.37 0.46 9.26
N VAL A 52 37.51 1.41 10.17
CA VAL A 52 38.29 2.64 9.95
C VAL A 52 39.44 2.70 10.94
N ASP A 53 40.64 2.70 10.43
CA ASP A 53 41.85 3.01 11.21
C ASP A 53 41.87 4.54 11.43
N ASN A 54 41.53 4.99 12.63
CA ASN A 54 41.37 6.41 12.91
C ASN A 54 42.66 7.23 12.70
N ALA A 55 43.84 6.58 12.77
CA ALA A 55 45.11 7.25 12.51
C ALA A 55 45.26 7.70 11.05
N LYS A 56 44.53 7.08 10.15
CA LYS A 56 44.58 7.41 8.69
C LYS A 56 43.64 8.53 8.31
N PHE A 57 42.73 8.94 9.20
CA PHE A 57 41.67 9.92 8.90
C PHE A 57 41.65 11.03 9.93
N GLY A 58 41.59 12.25 9.51
CA GLY A 58 41.50 13.41 10.39
C GLY A 58 40.11 13.59 11.01
N ASP A 59 40.06 14.39 12.06
CA ASP A 59 38.80 14.71 12.75
C ASP A 59 37.78 15.38 11.81
N ASP A 60 38.25 16.13 10.82
CA ASP A 60 37.42 16.76 9.81
C ASP A 60 36.62 15.74 9.00
N VAL A 61 37.16 14.53 8.75
CA VAL A 61 36.46 13.43 8.07
C VAL A 61 35.61 12.65 9.04
N LEU A 62 36.10 12.32 10.22
CA LEU A 62 35.45 11.38 11.14
C LEU A 62 34.37 12.05 12.01
N LYS A 63 34.52 13.30 12.40
CA LYS A 63 33.56 14.02 13.26
C LYS A 63 32.14 14.09 12.62
N PRO A 64 31.99 14.36 11.30
CA PRO A 64 30.65 14.38 10.65
C PRO A 64 30.02 13.01 10.47
N VAL A 65 30.73 11.90 10.72
CA VAL A 65 30.21 10.54 10.54
C VAL A 65 29.32 10.17 11.74
N THR A 66 28.15 10.75 11.77
CA THR A 66 27.13 10.54 12.81
C THR A 66 25.98 9.67 12.27
N THR A 67 25.15 9.13 13.17
CA THR A 67 23.94 8.37 12.77
C THR A 67 23.09 9.21 11.80
N GLY A 68 22.77 8.66 10.64
CA GLY A 68 21.99 9.33 9.60
C GLY A 68 22.84 10.04 8.55
N ALA A 69 24.14 10.24 8.77
CA ALA A 69 25.03 10.84 7.76
C ALA A 69 25.12 9.92 6.53
N CYS A 70 25.30 10.51 5.36
CA CYS A 70 25.44 9.79 4.09
C CYS A 70 26.90 9.78 3.67
N LEU A 71 27.45 8.59 3.39
CA LEU A 71 28.86 8.40 3.06
C LEU A 71 29.07 7.66 1.75
N SER A 72 30.22 7.92 1.13
CA SER A 72 30.87 7.05 0.15
C SER A 72 32.17 6.55 0.77
N VAL A 73 32.34 5.24 0.81
CA VAL A 73 33.53 4.61 1.36
C VAL A 73 34.19 3.75 0.28
N THR A 74 35.46 4.01 0.01
CA THR A 74 36.30 3.18 -0.86
C THR A 74 37.28 2.42 0.04
N GLY A 75 37.50 1.15 -0.26
CA GLY A 75 38.40 0.33 0.52
C GLY A 75 38.48 -1.11 0.07
N LYS A 76 39.10 -1.95 0.84
CA LYS A 76 39.27 -3.37 0.56
C LYS A 76 38.17 -4.18 1.22
N LEU A 77 37.55 -5.04 0.43
CA LEU A 77 36.63 -6.06 0.95
C LEU A 77 37.45 -7.14 1.65
N VAL A 78 37.12 -7.46 2.89
CA VAL A 78 37.84 -8.48 3.65
C VAL A 78 36.89 -9.41 4.37
N GLU A 79 37.36 -10.60 4.69
CA GLU A 79 36.65 -11.52 5.58
C GLU A 79 36.50 -10.87 6.96
N SER A 80 35.32 -10.91 7.54
CA SER A 80 35.06 -10.29 8.82
C SER A 80 35.60 -11.16 9.95
N MET A 81 36.27 -10.53 10.89
CA MET A 81 36.72 -11.17 12.13
C MET A 81 35.61 -11.12 13.21
N GLY A 82 34.50 -10.42 12.91
CA GLY A 82 33.39 -10.25 13.85
C GLY A 82 32.34 -11.34 13.72
N LYS A 83 31.62 -11.59 14.81
CA LYS A 83 30.46 -12.53 14.75
C LYS A 83 29.27 -11.88 14.09
N GLY A 84 28.52 -12.68 13.31
CA GLY A 84 27.25 -12.27 12.71
C GLY A 84 27.37 -11.52 11.38
N GLN A 85 28.55 -11.51 10.78
CA GLN A 85 28.75 -10.95 9.44
C GLN A 85 29.91 -11.69 8.74
N ALA A 86 29.77 -11.93 7.44
CA ALA A 86 30.78 -12.67 6.67
C ALA A 86 31.89 -11.74 6.15
N VAL A 87 31.56 -10.52 5.81
CA VAL A 87 32.49 -9.57 5.17
C VAL A 87 32.42 -8.19 5.82
N GLU A 88 33.51 -7.43 5.66
CA GLU A 88 33.57 -6.02 6.04
C GLU A 88 34.46 -5.27 5.06
N VAL A 89 34.41 -3.94 5.11
CA VAL A 89 35.26 -3.08 4.24
C VAL A 89 36.27 -2.35 5.13
N GLN A 90 37.57 -2.57 4.85
CA GLN A 90 38.64 -1.75 5.44
C GLN A 90 38.76 -0.45 4.66
N ALA A 91 38.36 0.66 5.28
CA ALA A 91 38.29 1.95 4.64
C ALA A 91 39.67 2.48 4.24
N GLU A 92 39.80 2.93 2.99
CA GLU A 92 40.99 3.65 2.49
C GLU A 92 40.64 5.12 2.20
N ALA A 93 39.37 5.41 1.87
CA ALA A 93 38.88 6.77 1.68
C ALA A 93 37.42 6.87 2.13
N ILE A 94 37.07 7.97 2.75
CA ILE A 94 35.71 8.29 3.18
C ILE A 94 35.37 9.69 2.68
N GLU A 95 34.27 9.79 1.93
CA GLU A 95 33.70 11.05 1.48
C GLU A 95 32.32 11.20 2.15
N VAL A 96 32.09 12.29 2.84
CA VAL A 96 30.80 12.59 3.48
C VAL A 96 29.95 13.39 2.52
N TYR A 97 28.88 12.78 2.00
CA TYR A 97 27.94 13.45 1.08
C TYR A 97 26.98 14.38 1.82
N GLY A 98 26.60 13.99 3.02
CA GLY A 98 25.68 14.78 3.81
C GLY A 98 25.76 14.44 5.28
N THR A 99 25.78 15.46 6.11
CA THR A 99 25.84 15.31 7.55
C THR A 99 24.46 15.16 8.15
N ALA A 100 24.36 14.59 9.34
CA ALA A 100 23.15 14.58 10.15
C ALA A 100 23.51 15.09 11.54
N ASP A 101 22.90 16.18 11.93
CA ASP A 101 23.12 16.78 13.25
C ASP A 101 22.58 15.81 14.32
N PRO A 102 23.45 15.29 15.20
CA PRO A 102 23.03 14.31 16.22
C PRO A 102 21.98 14.83 17.20
N ASP A 103 21.91 16.14 17.41
CA ASP A 103 20.96 16.74 18.36
C ASP A 103 19.54 16.85 17.76
N THR A 104 19.42 16.93 16.45
CA THR A 104 18.12 17.15 15.77
C THR A 104 17.65 15.99 14.93
N TYR A 105 18.52 15.02 14.59
CA TYR A 105 18.14 13.87 13.75
C TYR A 105 17.14 12.99 14.50
N PRO A 106 15.90 12.80 13.98
CA PRO A 106 14.84 12.19 14.78
C PRO A 106 14.98 10.68 14.97
N LEU A 107 15.68 9.99 14.05
CA LEU A 107 15.84 8.53 14.11
C LEU A 107 17.08 8.16 14.93
N GLN A 108 17.00 8.40 16.22
CA GLN A 108 18.07 8.07 17.16
C GLN A 108 18.16 6.55 17.42
N LYS A 109 19.25 6.11 18.04
CA LYS A 109 19.52 4.71 18.39
C LYS A 109 18.64 4.26 19.56
N LYS A 110 17.34 4.22 19.35
CA LYS A 110 16.32 3.77 20.33
C LYS A 110 15.09 3.27 19.59
N GLY A 111 14.21 2.56 20.27
CA GLY A 111 12.93 2.17 19.72
C GLY A 111 12.04 3.39 19.45
N HIS A 112 11.32 3.36 18.36
CA HIS A 112 10.36 4.40 17.99
C HIS A 112 8.96 3.78 17.85
N SER A 113 7.93 4.45 18.37
CA SER A 113 6.56 3.99 18.20
C SER A 113 6.09 4.16 16.74
N MET A 114 5.13 3.36 16.32
CA MET A 114 4.56 3.48 14.97
C MET A 114 3.91 4.85 14.77
N GLU A 115 3.26 5.41 15.81
CA GLU A 115 2.67 6.75 15.76
C GLU A 115 3.72 7.80 15.42
N PHE A 116 4.84 7.79 16.12
CA PHE A 116 5.95 8.72 15.84
C PHE A 116 6.48 8.55 14.41
N LEU A 117 6.64 7.30 13.95
CA LEU A 117 7.15 7.05 12.60
C LEU A 117 6.16 7.50 11.52
N ARG A 118 4.84 7.49 11.81
CA ARG A 118 3.84 8.09 10.90
C ARG A 118 3.97 9.61 10.83
N GLU A 119 4.32 10.28 11.93
CA GLU A 119 4.55 11.74 11.94
C GLU A 119 5.76 12.14 11.10
N ILE A 120 6.77 11.26 11.00
CA ILE A 120 7.98 11.49 10.20
C ILE A 120 8.02 10.52 9.00
N ALA A 121 6.87 10.34 8.33
CA ALA A 121 6.73 9.38 7.23
C ALA A 121 7.81 9.53 6.15
N HIS A 122 8.31 10.76 5.92
CA HIS A 122 9.38 11.05 4.96
C HIS A 122 10.75 10.47 5.36
N LEU A 123 10.96 10.12 6.62
CA LEU A 123 12.21 9.52 7.12
C LEU A 123 12.05 8.05 7.51
N ARG A 124 10.82 7.56 7.71
CA ARG A 124 10.61 6.19 8.19
C ARG A 124 11.16 5.09 7.25
N PRO A 125 11.33 5.30 5.92
CA PRO A 125 12.00 4.29 5.09
C PRO A 125 13.44 3.98 5.52
N ARG A 126 14.07 4.86 6.30
CA ARG A 126 15.42 4.64 6.83
C ARG A 126 15.45 3.67 8.02
N THR A 127 14.28 3.25 8.55
CA THR A 127 14.21 2.26 9.64
C THR A 127 14.21 0.84 9.06
N ASN A 128 14.64 -0.13 9.86
CA ASN A 128 14.62 -1.53 9.43
C ASN A 128 13.20 -2.01 9.14
N THR A 129 12.24 -1.69 10.01
CA THR A 129 10.85 -2.09 9.84
C THR A 129 10.27 -1.58 8.53
N PHE A 130 10.38 -0.28 8.25
CA PHE A 130 9.80 0.27 7.02
C PHE A 130 10.63 -0.04 5.77
N GLY A 131 11.94 -0.23 5.93
CA GLY A 131 12.78 -0.77 4.85
C GLY A 131 12.28 -2.14 4.42
N ALA A 132 12.05 -3.04 5.39
CA ALA A 132 11.53 -4.39 5.13
C ALA A 132 10.13 -4.34 4.47
N VAL A 133 9.20 -3.59 5.06
CA VAL A 133 7.83 -3.46 4.54
C VAL A 133 7.84 -2.96 3.08
N PHE A 134 8.65 -1.95 2.75
CA PHE A 134 8.62 -1.37 1.41
C PHE A 134 9.37 -2.23 0.37
N ARG A 135 10.38 -3.02 0.78
CA ARG A 135 10.96 -4.03 -0.12
C ARG A 135 9.95 -5.15 -0.40
N ILE A 136 9.23 -5.61 0.63
CA ILE A 136 8.15 -6.60 0.44
C ILE A 136 7.06 -6.02 -0.46
N ARG A 137 6.64 -4.76 -0.26
CA ARG A 137 5.66 -4.09 -1.14
C ARG A 137 6.12 -4.10 -2.60
N HIS A 138 7.41 -3.80 -2.84
CA HIS A 138 7.98 -3.86 -4.18
C HIS A 138 7.87 -5.29 -4.76
N HIS A 139 8.31 -6.29 -4.00
CA HIS A 139 8.28 -7.70 -4.43
C HIS A 139 6.84 -8.16 -4.72
N MET A 140 5.87 -7.78 -3.89
CA MET A 140 4.46 -8.13 -4.13
C MET A 140 3.94 -7.49 -5.41
N SER A 141 4.30 -6.23 -5.69
CA SER A 141 3.89 -5.56 -6.93
C SER A 141 4.44 -6.27 -8.18
N ILE A 142 5.71 -6.69 -8.13
CA ILE A 142 6.31 -7.46 -9.23
C ILE A 142 5.65 -8.83 -9.37
N ALA A 143 5.43 -9.54 -8.25
CA ALA A 143 4.78 -10.85 -8.24
C ALA A 143 3.38 -10.82 -8.86
N ILE A 144 2.59 -9.77 -8.55
CA ILE A 144 1.26 -9.57 -9.12
C ILE A 144 1.34 -9.48 -10.65
N HIS A 145 2.20 -8.61 -11.17
CA HIS A 145 2.39 -8.48 -12.63
C HIS A 145 2.89 -9.79 -13.26
N GLN A 146 3.83 -10.47 -12.59
CA GLN A 146 4.40 -11.73 -13.08
C GLN A 146 3.32 -12.82 -13.16
N TYR A 147 2.53 -12.99 -12.10
CA TYR A 147 1.44 -13.98 -12.07
C TYR A 147 0.49 -13.80 -13.25
N PHE A 148 -0.06 -12.60 -13.38
CA PHE A 148 -1.05 -12.35 -14.43
C PHE A 148 -0.45 -12.46 -15.84
N HIS A 149 0.79 -11.99 -16.03
CA HIS A 149 1.49 -12.14 -17.31
C HIS A 149 1.67 -13.62 -17.70
N GLU A 150 2.12 -14.46 -16.75
CA GLU A 150 2.35 -15.89 -16.96
C GLU A 150 1.05 -16.66 -17.23
N HIS A 151 -0.09 -16.15 -16.72
CA HIS A 151 -1.41 -16.78 -16.91
C HIS A 151 -2.17 -16.18 -18.11
N GLY A 152 -1.53 -15.34 -18.93
CA GLY A 152 -2.11 -14.83 -20.18
C GLY A 152 -3.05 -13.65 -20.02
N PHE A 153 -3.04 -13.00 -18.87
CA PHE A 153 -3.87 -11.81 -18.63
C PHE A 153 -3.18 -10.57 -19.21
N TYR A 154 -3.98 -9.65 -19.72
CA TYR A 154 -3.50 -8.34 -20.16
C TYR A 154 -3.67 -7.30 -19.06
N TYR A 155 -2.61 -6.55 -18.73
CA TYR A 155 -2.70 -5.39 -17.85
C TYR A 155 -3.48 -4.29 -18.55
N PHE A 156 -4.58 -3.86 -17.94
CA PHE A 156 -5.51 -2.92 -18.57
C PHE A 156 -5.67 -1.67 -17.71
N HIS A 157 -5.45 -0.50 -18.31
CA HIS A 157 -5.60 0.78 -17.62
C HIS A 157 -7.07 1.22 -17.68
N THR A 158 -7.69 1.42 -16.52
CA THR A 158 -9.03 1.99 -16.39
C THR A 158 -8.94 3.42 -15.86
N PRO A 159 -9.92 4.29 -16.19
CA PRO A 159 -9.84 5.70 -15.80
C PRO A 159 -9.81 5.92 -14.28
N LEU A 160 -8.96 6.81 -13.82
CA LEU A 160 -8.97 7.26 -12.42
C LEU A 160 -10.00 8.37 -12.18
N ILE A 161 -10.34 9.14 -13.22
CA ILE A 161 -11.40 10.16 -13.16
C ILE A 161 -12.59 9.62 -13.97
N THR A 162 -13.73 9.49 -13.33
CA THR A 162 -14.92 8.87 -13.92
C THR A 162 -16.18 9.65 -13.51
N ALA A 163 -17.24 9.51 -14.32
CA ALA A 163 -18.56 9.97 -13.96
C ALA A 163 -19.44 8.83 -13.43
N SER A 164 -18.93 7.59 -13.44
CA SER A 164 -19.68 6.41 -13.03
C SER A 164 -19.34 5.98 -11.61
N ASP A 165 -20.35 5.60 -10.83
CA ASP A 165 -20.16 5.04 -9.49
C ASP A 165 -20.34 3.52 -9.58
N CYS A 166 -19.23 2.81 -9.56
CA CYS A 166 -19.20 1.34 -9.69
C CYS A 166 -19.94 0.63 -8.54
N GLU A 167 -19.88 1.18 -7.35
CA GLU A 167 -20.46 0.53 -6.17
C GLU A 167 -21.82 1.10 -5.77
N GLY A 168 -22.24 2.22 -6.38
CA GLY A 168 -23.50 2.89 -6.06
C GLY A 168 -23.54 3.48 -4.65
N ALA A 169 -22.41 3.62 -4.00
CA ALA A 169 -22.32 4.03 -2.60
C ALA A 169 -22.24 5.54 -2.39
N GLY A 170 -22.06 6.32 -3.45
CA GLY A 170 -22.02 7.78 -3.40
C GLY A 170 -20.86 8.38 -2.58
N GLN A 171 -19.89 7.60 -2.18
CA GLN A 171 -18.77 8.07 -1.36
C GLN A 171 -17.51 8.30 -2.19
N MET A 172 -17.65 9.12 -3.23
CA MET A 172 -16.56 9.43 -4.16
C MET A 172 -15.97 10.82 -3.88
N PHE A 173 -14.66 10.98 -4.07
CA PHE A 173 -14.03 12.28 -4.05
C PHE A 173 -14.30 12.99 -5.37
N GLN A 174 -14.97 14.14 -5.32
CA GLN A 174 -15.27 14.92 -6.50
C GLN A 174 -14.00 15.55 -7.09
N VAL A 175 -13.88 15.53 -8.41
CA VAL A 175 -12.84 16.20 -9.19
C VAL A 175 -13.49 17.38 -9.93
N THR A 176 -13.02 18.59 -9.70
CA THR A 176 -13.59 19.80 -10.32
C THR A 176 -12.53 20.90 -10.48
N THR A 177 -12.67 21.69 -11.54
CA THR A 177 -11.89 22.90 -11.75
C THR A 177 -12.70 24.18 -11.45
N LEU A 178 -13.97 24.02 -11.05
CA LEU A 178 -14.82 25.16 -10.69
C LEU A 178 -14.31 25.87 -9.42
N ASP A 179 -14.50 27.18 -9.35
CA ASP A 179 -14.20 27.92 -8.12
C ASP A 179 -15.23 27.55 -7.03
N LEU A 180 -14.79 26.82 -6.03
CA LEU A 180 -15.66 26.37 -4.94
C LEU A 180 -16.23 27.53 -4.09
N LYS A 181 -15.66 28.72 -4.18
CA LYS A 181 -16.19 29.91 -3.48
C LYS A 181 -17.37 30.52 -4.21
N ASN A 182 -17.38 30.43 -5.53
CA ASN A 182 -18.43 31.02 -6.38
C ASN A 182 -18.64 30.14 -7.61
N PRO A 183 -19.20 28.94 -7.45
CA PRO A 183 -19.41 28.06 -8.60
C PRO A 183 -20.53 28.60 -9.51
N PRO A 184 -20.43 28.41 -10.82
CA PRO A 184 -21.52 28.76 -11.73
C PRO A 184 -22.77 27.95 -11.35
N ARG A 185 -23.95 28.54 -11.59
CA ARG A 185 -25.22 27.92 -11.24
C ARG A 185 -26.18 27.92 -12.44
N ASP A 186 -26.98 26.86 -12.52
CA ASP A 186 -28.05 26.75 -13.50
C ASP A 186 -29.27 27.58 -13.07
N GLU A 187 -30.32 27.60 -13.90
CA GLU A 187 -31.57 28.36 -13.65
C GLU A 187 -32.27 27.90 -12.37
N ALA A 188 -32.04 26.65 -11.93
CA ALA A 188 -32.63 26.10 -10.71
C ALA A 188 -31.78 26.37 -9.44
N GLY A 189 -30.60 27.01 -9.61
CA GLY A 189 -29.69 27.33 -8.49
C GLY A 189 -28.71 26.21 -8.16
N ASN A 190 -28.70 25.07 -8.88
CA ASN A 190 -27.73 24.00 -8.69
C ASN A 190 -26.39 24.35 -9.34
N ILE A 191 -25.31 23.73 -8.90
CA ILE A 191 -24.00 23.89 -9.55
C ILE A 191 -24.11 23.45 -11.01
N ASP A 192 -23.71 24.33 -11.94
CA ASP A 192 -23.72 24.05 -13.37
C ASP A 192 -22.42 23.36 -13.81
N TYR A 193 -22.39 22.05 -13.70
CA TYR A 193 -21.24 21.23 -14.11
C TYR A 193 -20.99 21.21 -15.63
N ALA A 194 -21.91 21.74 -16.45
CA ALA A 194 -21.64 21.91 -17.89
C ALA A 194 -20.48 22.90 -18.13
N GLN A 195 -20.20 23.77 -17.15
CA GLN A 195 -19.09 24.72 -17.19
C GLN A 195 -17.81 24.16 -16.53
N ASP A 196 -17.82 22.95 -15.99
CA ASP A 196 -16.62 22.32 -15.47
C ASP A 196 -15.76 21.73 -16.59
N PHE A 197 -14.53 21.31 -16.27
CA PHE A 197 -13.54 20.82 -17.23
C PHE A 197 -14.08 19.71 -18.15
N PHE A 198 -14.80 18.73 -17.57
CA PHE A 198 -15.35 17.59 -18.32
C PHE A 198 -16.78 17.80 -18.81
N GLY A 199 -17.36 18.98 -18.58
CA GLY A 199 -18.76 19.26 -18.97
C GLY A 199 -19.81 18.49 -18.17
N LYS A 200 -19.40 17.84 -17.08
CA LYS A 200 -20.27 17.09 -16.17
C LYS A 200 -19.56 16.83 -14.85
N GLN A 201 -20.31 16.45 -13.83
CA GLN A 201 -19.71 16.08 -12.53
C GLN A 201 -18.85 14.84 -12.70
N THR A 202 -17.61 14.90 -12.18
CA THR A 202 -16.66 13.78 -12.19
C THR A 202 -16.08 13.55 -10.80
N SER A 203 -15.57 12.35 -10.59
CA SER A 203 -15.01 11.92 -9.31
C SER A 203 -13.80 11.02 -9.52
N LEU A 204 -13.04 10.79 -8.45
CA LEU A 204 -12.01 9.76 -8.43
C LEU A 204 -12.68 8.39 -8.31
N THR A 205 -12.18 7.41 -9.05
CA THR A 205 -12.76 6.07 -9.11
C THR A 205 -12.67 5.32 -7.77
N VAL A 206 -13.68 4.51 -7.50
CA VAL A 206 -13.70 3.56 -6.36
C VAL A 206 -13.29 2.14 -6.78
N SER A 207 -13.22 1.86 -8.09
CA SER A 207 -12.88 0.54 -8.66
C SER A 207 -12.73 0.67 -10.18
N GLY A 208 -11.89 -0.15 -10.77
CA GLY A 208 -11.76 -0.29 -12.22
C GLY A 208 -12.59 -1.43 -12.79
N GLN A 209 -13.44 -2.08 -11.99
CA GLN A 209 -14.14 -3.30 -12.36
C GLN A 209 -15.02 -3.14 -13.60
N LEU A 210 -15.93 -2.15 -13.62
CA LEU A 210 -16.92 -2.05 -14.71
C LEU A 210 -16.25 -1.87 -16.08
N GLU A 211 -15.23 -1.02 -16.15
CA GLU A 211 -14.44 -0.83 -17.38
C GLU A 211 -13.58 -2.06 -17.69
N GLY A 212 -13.13 -2.78 -16.63
CA GLY A 212 -12.40 -4.04 -16.77
C GLY A 212 -13.25 -5.12 -17.42
N GLU A 213 -14.52 -5.24 -17.04
CA GLU A 213 -15.48 -6.17 -17.66
C GLU A 213 -15.62 -5.92 -19.17
N LEU A 214 -15.65 -4.63 -19.58
CA LEU A 214 -15.71 -4.28 -21.01
C LEU A 214 -14.50 -4.85 -21.76
N ALA A 215 -13.32 -4.71 -21.14
CA ALA A 215 -12.08 -5.19 -21.76
C ALA A 215 -12.02 -6.73 -21.79
N ALA A 216 -12.48 -7.39 -20.74
CA ALA A 216 -12.49 -8.86 -20.66
C ALA A 216 -13.37 -9.48 -21.74
N THR A 217 -14.53 -8.85 -22.04
CA THR A 217 -15.43 -9.35 -23.11
C THR A 217 -14.87 -9.15 -24.52
N GLY A 218 -13.68 -8.54 -24.65
CA GLY A 218 -12.98 -8.40 -25.94
C GLY A 218 -11.61 -9.05 -25.98
N LEU A 219 -10.93 -9.10 -24.81
CA LEU A 219 -9.56 -9.60 -24.70
C LEU A 219 -9.45 -10.96 -23.97
N GLY A 220 -10.55 -11.43 -23.39
CA GLY A 220 -10.61 -12.72 -22.71
C GLY A 220 -10.28 -12.65 -21.22
N ALA A 221 -9.09 -12.18 -20.88
CA ALA A 221 -8.64 -12.07 -19.49
C ALA A 221 -7.80 -10.81 -19.32
N ILE A 222 -8.19 -9.96 -18.38
CA ILE A 222 -7.47 -8.73 -18.07
C ILE A 222 -7.32 -8.58 -16.55
N TYR A 223 -6.46 -7.67 -16.13
CA TYR A 223 -6.45 -7.20 -14.75
C TYR A 223 -6.13 -5.71 -14.70
N THR A 224 -6.72 -5.02 -13.74
CA THR A 224 -6.30 -3.68 -13.35
C THR A 224 -5.36 -3.79 -12.14
N PHE A 225 -4.43 -2.85 -12.01
CA PHE A 225 -3.61 -2.72 -10.81
C PHE A 225 -3.27 -1.25 -10.67
N GLY A 226 -3.99 -0.57 -9.79
CA GLY A 226 -3.83 0.87 -9.68
C GLY A 226 -4.52 1.46 -8.45
N PRO A 227 -4.33 2.77 -8.25
CA PRO A 227 -4.93 3.46 -7.10
C PRO A 227 -6.45 3.57 -7.24
N THR A 228 -7.12 3.40 -6.11
CA THR A 228 -8.57 3.63 -5.95
C THR A 228 -8.79 4.54 -4.74
N PHE A 229 -9.95 5.20 -4.73
CA PHE A 229 -10.22 6.29 -3.78
C PHE A 229 -11.62 6.13 -3.20
N ARG A 230 -11.74 6.07 -1.87
CA ARG A 230 -13.05 5.98 -1.21
C ARG A 230 -13.16 7.04 -0.11
N ALA A 231 -14.19 7.88 -0.18
CA ALA A 231 -14.43 8.97 0.77
C ALA A 231 -15.23 8.49 2.00
N GLU A 232 -15.02 7.25 2.39
CA GLU A 232 -15.74 6.62 3.50
C GLU A 232 -15.46 7.29 4.84
N ASN A 233 -16.51 7.41 5.64
CA ASN A 233 -16.43 7.91 7.00
C ASN A 233 -15.95 6.82 7.95
N SER A 234 -14.78 6.25 7.66
CA SER A 234 -14.19 5.17 8.45
C SER A 234 -12.80 5.55 8.94
N ASN A 235 -12.49 5.24 10.19
CA ASN A 235 -11.20 5.53 10.82
C ASN A 235 -10.65 4.29 11.53
N THR A 236 -10.70 3.17 10.85
CA THR A 236 -10.19 1.90 11.39
C THR A 236 -8.73 1.67 10.99
N PRO A 237 -8.05 0.68 11.57
CA PRO A 237 -6.72 0.27 11.11
C PRO A 237 -6.67 -0.35 9.71
N ARG A 238 -7.83 -0.59 9.07
CA ARG A 238 -7.96 -1.28 7.79
C ARG A 238 -8.48 -0.39 6.67
N HIS A 239 -8.71 0.93 6.89
CA HIS A 239 -9.27 1.84 5.89
C HIS A 239 -8.37 3.04 5.64
N LEU A 240 -8.18 3.36 4.37
CA LEU A 240 -7.52 4.58 3.87
C LEU A 240 -8.38 5.17 2.74
N ALA A 241 -8.26 6.47 2.54
CA ALA A 241 -8.95 7.16 1.45
C ALA A 241 -8.33 6.88 0.07
N GLU A 242 -7.06 6.48 0.05
CA GLU A 242 -6.33 6.07 -1.16
C GLU A 242 -5.62 4.76 -0.87
N PHE A 243 -5.80 3.78 -1.74
CA PHE A 243 -5.15 2.46 -1.66
C PHE A 243 -5.06 1.87 -3.06
N TRP A 244 -4.44 0.71 -3.23
CA TRP A 244 -4.28 0.08 -4.55
C TRP A 244 -5.10 -1.19 -4.65
N MET A 245 -5.85 -1.32 -5.76
CA MET A 245 -6.64 -2.52 -6.05
C MET A 245 -6.02 -3.33 -7.17
N ILE A 246 -6.14 -4.64 -7.06
CA ILE A 246 -5.85 -5.62 -8.09
C ILE A 246 -7.22 -6.22 -8.48
N GLU A 247 -7.64 -6.05 -9.72
CA GLU A 247 -8.99 -6.43 -10.15
C GLU A 247 -8.93 -7.18 -11.49
N PRO A 248 -8.74 -8.52 -11.46
CA PRO A 248 -8.85 -9.33 -12.69
C PRO A 248 -10.31 -9.54 -13.08
N GLU A 249 -10.55 -9.61 -14.40
CA GLU A 249 -11.84 -9.97 -15.01
C GLU A 249 -11.59 -11.01 -16.11
N VAL A 250 -12.34 -12.11 -16.09
CA VAL A 250 -12.09 -13.28 -16.93
C VAL A 250 -13.38 -13.69 -17.65
N ALA A 251 -13.35 -13.66 -18.97
CA ALA A 251 -14.46 -14.18 -19.81
C ALA A 251 -14.50 -15.70 -19.74
N PHE A 252 -15.71 -16.25 -19.84
CA PHE A 252 -16.01 -17.68 -19.84
C PHE A 252 -15.77 -18.41 -18.50
N ALA A 253 -15.54 -17.66 -17.44
CA ALA A 253 -15.31 -18.21 -16.09
C ALA A 253 -16.65 -18.35 -15.32
N ASP A 254 -16.77 -19.44 -14.59
CA ASP A 254 -17.87 -19.69 -13.66
C ASP A 254 -17.38 -19.54 -12.19
N LEU A 255 -18.22 -19.90 -11.22
CA LEU A 255 -17.89 -19.75 -9.79
C LEU A 255 -16.73 -20.66 -9.36
N GLU A 256 -16.64 -21.88 -9.92
CA GLU A 256 -15.53 -22.80 -9.58
C GLU A 256 -14.19 -22.27 -10.14
N ASP A 257 -14.23 -21.75 -11.37
CA ASP A 257 -13.05 -21.13 -12.00
C ASP A 257 -12.59 -19.92 -11.18
N LEU A 258 -13.53 -19.10 -10.72
CA LEU A 258 -13.23 -17.91 -9.92
C LEU A 258 -12.56 -18.30 -8.59
N MET A 259 -13.15 -19.25 -7.86
CA MET A 259 -12.58 -19.72 -6.59
C MET A 259 -11.19 -20.33 -6.75
N ALA A 260 -10.98 -21.07 -7.84
CA ALA A 260 -9.68 -21.66 -8.16
C ALA A 260 -8.63 -20.58 -8.43
N LEU A 261 -9.01 -19.55 -9.21
CA LEU A 261 -8.13 -18.41 -9.50
C LEU A 261 -7.78 -17.62 -8.22
N GLU A 262 -8.75 -17.33 -7.37
CA GLU A 262 -8.54 -16.62 -6.10
C GLU A 262 -7.55 -17.35 -5.20
N GLU A 263 -7.74 -18.66 -5.02
CA GLU A 263 -6.88 -19.49 -4.18
C GLU A 263 -5.47 -19.59 -4.74
N ASP A 264 -5.33 -19.87 -6.03
CA ASP A 264 -4.04 -20.00 -6.70
C ASP A 264 -3.25 -18.69 -6.67
N PHE A 265 -3.91 -17.58 -6.97
CA PHE A 265 -3.29 -16.24 -6.97
C PHE A 265 -2.71 -15.90 -5.59
N ILE A 266 -3.50 -16.06 -4.52
CA ILE A 266 -3.01 -15.74 -3.17
C ILE A 266 -1.86 -16.68 -2.77
N LYS A 267 -1.99 -17.98 -3.03
CA LYS A 267 -0.92 -18.95 -2.72
C LYS A 267 0.38 -18.59 -3.45
N TYR A 268 0.27 -18.21 -4.73
CA TYR A 268 1.42 -17.76 -5.52
C TYR A 268 2.11 -16.55 -4.85
N LEU A 269 1.34 -15.53 -4.47
CA LEU A 269 1.89 -14.31 -3.87
C LEU A 269 2.57 -14.60 -2.52
N VAL A 270 1.95 -15.42 -1.69
CA VAL A 270 2.53 -15.79 -0.39
C VAL A 270 3.81 -16.60 -0.58
N ARG A 271 3.81 -17.56 -1.51
CA ARG A 271 5.01 -18.34 -1.85
C ARG A 271 6.12 -17.43 -2.36
N TRP A 272 5.78 -16.49 -3.27
CA TRP A 272 6.76 -15.51 -3.77
C TRP A 272 7.41 -14.73 -2.62
N ALA A 273 6.62 -14.30 -1.63
CA ALA A 273 7.16 -13.57 -0.47
C ALA A 273 8.12 -14.45 0.33
N LEU A 274 7.74 -15.70 0.61
CA LEU A 274 8.59 -16.65 1.35
C LEU A 274 9.91 -16.90 0.63
N ASP A 275 9.87 -17.05 -0.70
CA ASP A 275 11.04 -17.35 -1.52
C ASP A 275 11.97 -16.16 -1.76
N ASN A 276 11.41 -14.95 -1.86
CA ASN A 276 12.17 -13.77 -2.33
C ASN A 276 12.40 -12.70 -1.25
N CYS A 277 11.72 -12.78 -0.09
CA CYS A 277 11.81 -11.76 0.95
C CYS A 277 12.27 -12.34 2.31
N HIS A 278 13.02 -13.42 2.29
CA HIS A 278 13.37 -14.21 3.47
C HIS A 278 13.91 -13.35 4.63
N ASP A 279 14.95 -12.55 4.39
CA ASP A 279 15.61 -11.76 5.43
C ASP A 279 14.67 -10.71 6.05
N ASP A 280 13.85 -10.07 5.19
CA ASP A 280 12.87 -9.09 5.64
C ASP A 280 11.73 -9.75 6.44
N LEU A 281 11.26 -10.93 5.98
CA LEU A 281 10.23 -11.69 6.69
C LEU A 281 10.75 -12.21 8.03
N GLU A 282 11.99 -12.71 8.08
CA GLU A 282 12.60 -13.16 9.34
C GLU A 282 12.69 -12.00 10.35
N PHE A 283 13.10 -10.83 9.88
CA PHE A 283 13.12 -9.63 10.74
C PHE A 283 11.71 -9.29 11.26
N LEU A 284 10.71 -9.27 10.38
CA LEU A 284 9.33 -8.93 10.78
C LEU A 284 8.75 -10.00 11.71
N ASN A 285 9.04 -11.28 11.46
CA ASN A 285 8.62 -12.39 12.33
C ASN A 285 9.18 -12.24 13.74
N ASN A 286 10.43 -11.81 13.86
CA ASN A 286 11.09 -11.66 15.16
C ASN A 286 10.70 -10.37 15.89
N MET A 287 10.44 -9.28 15.16
CA MET A 287 10.31 -7.94 15.74
C MET A 287 8.90 -7.38 15.73
N VAL A 288 8.01 -7.89 14.88
CA VAL A 288 6.67 -7.33 14.67
C VAL A 288 5.58 -8.33 15.03
N ASP A 289 5.59 -9.52 14.43
CA ASP A 289 4.52 -10.51 14.58
C ASP A 289 5.11 -11.93 14.65
N LYS A 290 5.33 -12.40 15.86
CA LYS A 290 5.82 -13.78 16.10
C LYS A 290 4.81 -14.78 15.57
N GLY A 291 5.25 -15.71 14.72
CA GLY A 291 4.38 -16.68 14.04
C GLY A 291 3.97 -16.24 12.64
N LEU A 292 4.49 -15.11 12.15
CA LEU A 292 4.22 -14.63 10.78
C LEU A 292 4.58 -15.70 9.74
N ILE A 293 5.80 -16.22 9.78
CA ILE A 293 6.28 -17.19 8.77
C ILE A 293 5.44 -18.47 8.83
N GLU A 294 5.18 -19.01 10.02
CA GLU A 294 4.34 -20.19 10.20
C GLU A 294 2.94 -20.00 9.57
N ARG A 295 2.35 -18.81 9.78
CA ARG A 295 1.04 -18.49 9.22
C ARG A 295 1.07 -18.43 7.68
N LEU A 296 2.13 -17.83 7.11
CA LEU A 296 2.31 -17.79 5.65
C LEU A 296 2.47 -19.18 5.06
N GLU A 297 3.31 -20.03 5.68
CA GLU A 297 3.51 -21.43 5.27
C GLU A 297 2.21 -22.23 5.33
N ARG A 298 1.40 -22.00 6.37
CA ARG A 298 0.09 -22.68 6.52
C ARG A 298 -0.85 -22.34 5.36
N VAL A 299 -0.91 -21.07 4.94
CA VAL A 299 -1.75 -20.67 3.80
C VAL A 299 -1.34 -21.37 2.51
N VAL A 300 -0.02 -21.47 2.28
CA VAL A 300 0.50 -22.11 1.05
C VAL A 300 0.23 -23.64 1.05
N SER A 301 0.27 -24.27 2.22
CA SER A 301 0.20 -25.73 2.35
C SER A 301 -1.20 -26.30 2.56
N THR A 302 -2.24 -25.46 2.74
CA THR A 302 -3.61 -25.95 2.99
C THR A 302 -4.56 -25.49 1.89
N ASP A 303 -5.55 -26.32 1.58
CA ASP A 303 -6.64 -25.94 0.68
C ASP A 303 -7.62 -25.02 1.40
N PHE A 304 -8.17 -24.04 0.69
CA PHE A 304 -9.16 -23.12 1.25
C PHE A 304 -10.51 -23.81 1.36
N VAL A 305 -11.23 -23.56 2.44
CA VAL A 305 -12.58 -24.11 2.65
C VAL A 305 -13.56 -23.36 1.76
N ARG A 306 -14.40 -24.08 1.01
CA ARG A 306 -15.52 -23.46 0.28
C ARG A 306 -16.75 -23.56 1.16
N LEU A 307 -17.30 -22.41 1.56
CA LEU A 307 -18.33 -22.34 2.59
C LEU A 307 -19.52 -21.53 2.11
N PRO A 308 -20.68 -22.16 1.83
CA PRO A 308 -21.89 -21.39 1.57
C PRO A 308 -22.26 -20.50 2.75
N TYR A 309 -22.68 -19.25 2.48
CA TYR A 309 -23.06 -18.28 3.50
C TYR A 309 -24.08 -18.84 4.50
N THR A 310 -25.10 -19.55 4.00
CA THR A 310 -26.12 -20.16 4.88
C THR A 310 -25.51 -21.12 5.88
N GLU A 311 -24.51 -21.93 5.48
CA GLU A 311 -23.80 -22.82 6.37
C GLU A 311 -22.89 -22.05 7.34
N GLY A 312 -22.26 -20.97 6.87
CA GLY A 312 -21.50 -20.07 7.74
C GLY A 312 -22.34 -19.48 8.86
N ILE A 313 -23.54 -19.00 8.53
CA ILE A 313 -24.49 -18.48 9.51
C ILE A 313 -24.88 -19.60 10.51
N ARG A 314 -25.17 -20.80 10.03
CA ARG A 314 -25.52 -21.95 10.91
C ARG A 314 -24.39 -22.24 11.90
N ILE A 315 -23.14 -22.22 11.47
CA ILE A 315 -21.97 -22.43 12.35
C ILE A 315 -21.90 -21.33 13.42
N LEU A 316 -22.10 -20.08 13.01
CA LEU A 316 -22.07 -18.95 13.94
C LEU A 316 -23.23 -19.01 14.96
N GLU A 317 -24.46 -19.34 14.52
CA GLU A 317 -25.64 -19.51 15.40
C GLU A 317 -25.39 -20.66 16.40
N GLU A 318 -24.78 -21.76 15.94
CA GLU A 318 -24.41 -22.87 16.82
C GLU A 318 -23.38 -22.42 17.86
N ALA A 319 -22.39 -21.60 17.47
CA ALA A 319 -21.42 -21.05 18.43
C ALA A 319 -22.13 -20.19 19.49
N VAL A 320 -23.07 -19.35 19.07
CA VAL A 320 -23.88 -18.52 19.98
C VAL A 320 -24.67 -19.40 20.96
N SER A 321 -25.31 -20.46 20.47
CA SER A 321 -26.08 -21.40 21.30
C SER A 321 -25.20 -22.12 22.35
N LYS A 322 -23.90 -22.29 22.04
CA LYS A 322 -22.91 -22.88 22.95
C LYS A 322 -22.27 -21.83 23.89
N GLY A 323 -22.78 -20.59 23.88
CA GLY A 323 -22.33 -19.54 24.80
C GLY A 323 -21.32 -18.55 24.25
N ARG A 324 -20.94 -18.65 22.99
CA ARG A 324 -20.08 -17.65 22.33
C ARG A 324 -20.86 -16.33 22.28
N LYS A 325 -20.20 -15.25 22.64
CA LYS A 325 -20.78 -13.89 22.55
C LYS A 325 -20.08 -13.14 21.43
N PHE A 326 -20.86 -12.61 20.52
CA PHE A 326 -20.41 -11.67 19.49
C PHE A 326 -20.94 -10.27 19.84
N GLU A 327 -20.23 -9.25 19.42
CA GLU A 327 -20.68 -7.84 19.58
C GLU A 327 -21.87 -7.54 18.67
N PHE A 328 -21.86 -8.11 17.46
CA PHE A 328 -22.90 -7.92 16.45
C PHE A 328 -23.78 -9.17 16.35
N PRO A 329 -25.10 -9.00 16.12
CA PRO A 329 -26.01 -10.16 16.06
C PRO A 329 -25.77 -11.01 14.83
N VAL A 330 -25.98 -12.33 14.98
CA VAL A 330 -25.91 -13.30 13.88
C VAL A 330 -27.33 -13.70 13.49
N TYR A 331 -27.65 -13.56 12.20
CA TYR A 331 -28.92 -14.03 11.61
C TYR A 331 -28.75 -14.11 10.09
N TRP A 332 -29.55 -14.93 9.43
CA TRP A 332 -29.49 -15.04 7.97
C TRP A 332 -29.88 -13.70 7.32
N GLY A 333 -29.01 -13.20 6.46
CA GLY A 333 -29.17 -11.89 5.80
C GLY A 333 -28.34 -10.77 6.43
N CYS A 334 -27.67 -11.02 7.58
CA CYS A 334 -26.78 -10.00 8.16
C CYS A 334 -25.48 -9.88 7.36
N ASP A 335 -24.96 -8.67 7.26
CA ASP A 335 -23.60 -8.46 6.77
C ASP A 335 -22.62 -8.91 7.87
N LEU A 336 -21.66 -9.77 7.52
CA LEU A 336 -20.75 -10.35 8.51
C LEU A 336 -19.78 -9.30 9.05
N ALA A 337 -19.75 -9.18 10.36
CA ALA A 337 -18.74 -8.36 11.03
C ALA A 337 -17.40 -9.12 11.06
N SER A 338 -16.30 -8.39 11.17
CA SER A 338 -14.94 -8.96 11.22
C SER A 338 -14.78 -10.02 12.32
N GLU A 339 -15.52 -9.94 13.41
CA GLU A 339 -15.48 -10.94 14.48
C GLU A 339 -16.09 -12.28 14.04
N HIS A 340 -17.13 -12.24 13.19
CA HIS A 340 -17.76 -13.43 12.62
C HIS A 340 -16.80 -14.13 11.65
N GLU A 341 -16.21 -13.35 10.74
CA GLU A 341 -15.22 -13.83 9.76
C GLU A 341 -14.03 -14.49 10.48
N ARG A 342 -13.49 -13.80 11.49
CA ARG A 342 -12.35 -14.31 12.25
C ARG A 342 -12.70 -15.59 13.01
N TYR A 343 -13.89 -15.69 13.59
CA TYR A 343 -14.33 -16.92 14.26
C TYR A 343 -14.31 -18.10 13.28
N LEU A 344 -14.89 -17.93 12.09
CA LEU A 344 -14.91 -18.98 11.07
C LEU A 344 -13.50 -19.40 10.68
N VAL A 345 -12.63 -18.44 10.38
CA VAL A 345 -11.28 -18.71 9.86
C VAL A 345 -10.33 -19.20 10.95
N GLU A 346 -10.33 -18.56 12.14
CA GLU A 346 -9.29 -18.80 13.17
C GLU A 346 -9.69 -19.86 14.17
N GLU A 347 -10.98 -19.91 14.56
CA GLU A 347 -11.43 -20.82 15.63
C GLU A 347 -12.12 -22.08 15.09
N HIS A 348 -12.97 -21.94 14.05
CA HIS A 348 -13.73 -23.07 13.54
C HIS A 348 -12.91 -23.93 12.55
N PHE A 349 -12.40 -23.33 11.46
CA PHE A 349 -11.69 -24.08 10.41
C PHE A 349 -10.16 -24.09 10.56
N GLY A 350 -9.56 -23.09 11.19
CA GLY A 350 -8.11 -22.97 11.35
C GLY A 350 -7.35 -22.71 10.05
N ARG A 351 -8.04 -22.29 8.97
CA ARG A 351 -7.45 -22.05 7.63
C ARG A 351 -8.34 -21.10 6.82
N PRO A 352 -7.84 -20.56 5.70
CA PRO A 352 -8.62 -19.63 4.89
C PRO A 352 -9.94 -20.22 4.39
N VAL A 353 -10.95 -19.36 4.24
CA VAL A 353 -12.30 -19.75 3.82
C VAL A 353 -12.70 -18.89 2.63
N ILE A 354 -13.22 -19.49 1.57
CA ILE A 354 -13.93 -18.80 0.49
C ILE A 354 -15.42 -18.95 0.79
N MET A 355 -16.04 -17.87 1.22
CA MET A 355 -17.47 -17.86 1.51
C MET A 355 -18.24 -17.47 0.26
N ILE A 356 -19.31 -18.23 -0.07
CA ILE A 356 -20.06 -18.10 -1.33
C ILE A 356 -21.57 -18.03 -1.06
N ASP A 357 -22.33 -17.69 -2.11
CA ASP A 357 -23.81 -17.72 -2.11
C ASP A 357 -24.41 -16.79 -1.05
N TYR A 358 -23.98 -15.55 -1.08
CA TYR A 358 -24.45 -14.49 -0.19
C TYR A 358 -25.89 -14.07 -0.51
N PRO A 359 -26.65 -13.61 0.49
CA PRO A 359 -27.96 -12.97 0.22
C PRO A 359 -27.81 -11.79 -0.75
N LYS A 360 -28.69 -11.71 -1.75
CA LYS A 360 -28.59 -10.65 -2.77
C LYS A 360 -28.77 -9.24 -2.23
N GLU A 361 -29.46 -9.10 -1.09
CA GLU A 361 -29.79 -7.81 -0.49
C GLU A 361 -28.55 -7.09 0.05
N ILE A 362 -27.48 -7.85 0.40
CA ILE A 362 -26.27 -7.29 0.99
C ILE A 362 -25.08 -7.27 0.00
N LYS A 363 -25.35 -7.57 -1.28
CA LYS A 363 -24.30 -7.63 -2.31
C LYS A 363 -24.64 -6.75 -3.51
N ALA A 364 -23.63 -6.42 -4.31
CA ALA A 364 -23.70 -5.46 -5.41
C ALA A 364 -24.63 -5.91 -6.56
N PHE A 365 -25.10 -4.94 -7.31
CA PHE A 365 -26.12 -5.13 -8.37
C PHE A 365 -25.65 -6.03 -9.51
N TYR A 366 -24.37 -6.04 -9.79
CA TYR A 366 -23.77 -6.74 -10.94
C TYR A 366 -23.55 -8.23 -10.68
N MET A 367 -23.77 -8.71 -9.48
CA MET A 367 -23.50 -10.12 -9.13
C MET A 367 -24.62 -11.03 -9.68
N LYS A 368 -24.21 -12.15 -10.29
CA LYS A 368 -25.14 -13.13 -10.88
C LYS A 368 -26.00 -13.79 -9.81
N GLN A 369 -27.33 -13.74 -10.01
CA GLN A 369 -28.26 -14.38 -9.07
C GLN A 369 -28.30 -15.90 -9.27
N ASN A 370 -28.37 -16.63 -8.17
CA ASN A 370 -28.59 -18.06 -8.17
C ASN A 370 -30.05 -18.40 -8.56
N ALA A 371 -30.30 -19.67 -8.92
CA ALA A 371 -31.63 -20.13 -9.31
C ALA A 371 -32.68 -20.03 -8.18
N ASP A 372 -32.23 -19.89 -6.92
CA ASP A 372 -33.14 -19.75 -5.77
C ASP A 372 -33.77 -18.34 -5.69
N GLY A 373 -33.27 -17.37 -6.47
CA GLY A 373 -33.76 -16.00 -6.50
C GLY A 373 -33.43 -15.20 -5.21
N LYS A 374 -32.70 -15.76 -4.29
CA LYS A 374 -32.37 -15.17 -2.97
C LYS A 374 -30.90 -14.89 -2.79
N THR A 375 -30.05 -15.69 -3.43
CA THR A 375 -28.58 -15.57 -3.26
C THR A 375 -27.91 -15.21 -4.57
N VAL A 376 -26.64 -14.79 -4.46
CA VAL A 376 -25.79 -14.42 -5.61
C VAL A 376 -24.48 -15.21 -5.58
N GLN A 377 -23.89 -15.41 -6.76
CA GLN A 377 -22.59 -16.09 -6.93
C GLN A 377 -21.44 -15.14 -6.58
N GLY A 378 -21.46 -14.66 -5.34
CA GLY A 378 -20.40 -13.84 -4.78
C GLY A 378 -19.39 -14.70 -4.03
N THR A 379 -18.14 -14.24 -3.95
CA THR A 379 -17.07 -14.86 -3.17
C THR A 379 -16.45 -13.81 -2.24
N ASP A 380 -16.24 -14.16 -0.98
CA ASP A 380 -15.34 -13.38 -0.09
C ASP A 380 -14.29 -14.36 0.43
N VAL A 381 -13.03 -14.08 0.16
CA VAL A 381 -11.92 -14.89 0.66
C VAL A 381 -11.51 -14.32 2.01
N LEU A 382 -11.72 -15.11 3.05
CA LEU A 382 -11.50 -14.72 4.45
C LEU A 382 -10.19 -15.29 4.98
N PHE A 383 -9.37 -14.44 5.58
CA PHE A 383 -8.02 -14.77 6.06
C PHE A 383 -7.87 -14.50 7.56
N PRO A 384 -7.02 -15.29 8.25
CA PRO A 384 -6.76 -15.04 9.68
C PRO A 384 -6.18 -13.64 9.90
N GLN A 385 -6.60 -12.96 10.95
CA GLN A 385 -6.21 -11.61 11.36
C GLN A 385 -6.72 -10.49 10.43
N ILE A 386 -7.02 -10.80 9.17
CA ILE A 386 -7.43 -9.80 8.17
C ILE A 386 -8.96 -9.75 8.01
N GLY A 387 -9.64 -10.90 7.99
CA GLY A 387 -11.01 -11.02 7.51
C GLY A 387 -11.00 -11.08 5.98
N GLU A 388 -11.94 -10.44 5.33
CA GLU A 388 -12.01 -10.39 3.87
C GLU A 388 -10.74 -9.79 3.26
N ILE A 389 -10.03 -10.55 2.41
CA ILE A 389 -8.85 -10.10 1.66
C ILE A 389 -9.16 -9.96 0.16
N ILE A 390 -10.08 -10.78 -0.37
CA ILE A 390 -10.63 -10.69 -1.74
C ILE A 390 -12.15 -10.66 -1.64
N GLY A 391 -12.79 -9.83 -2.47
CA GLY A 391 -14.21 -9.90 -2.75
C GLY A 391 -14.41 -10.08 -4.25
N GLY A 392 -15.19 -11.08 -4.65
CA GLY A 392 -15.39 -11.41 -6.07
C GLY A 392 -16.80 -11.86 -6.37
N SER A 393 -17.08 -12.09 -7.66
CA SER A 393 -18.35 -12.70 -8.10
C SER A 393 -18.30 -13.15 -9.55
N VAL A 394 -19.19 -14.07 -9.89
CA VAL A 394 -19.64 -14.21 -11.28
C VAL A 394 -20.52 -13.00 -11.58
N ARG A 395 -20.34 -12.41 -12.75
CA ARG A 395 -21.07 -11.20 -13.18
C ARG A 395 -22.38 -11.59 -13.87
N GLU A 396 -23.45 -10.79 -13.70
CA GLU A 396 -24.71 -11.06 -14.38
C GLU A 396 -24.57 -10.76 -15.88
N GLU A 397 -24.60 -11.79 -16.69
CA GLU A 397 -24.48 -11.68 -18.14
C GLU A 397 -25.81 -11.51 -18.83
N ASN A 398 -26.94 -11.73 -18.16
CA ASN A 398 -28.26 -11.58 -18.73
C ASN A 398 -28.73 -10.13 -18.61
N TYR A 399 -29.06 -9.52 -19.77
CA TYR A 399 -29.48 -8.12 -19.84
C TYR A 399 -30.72 -7.84 -18.99
N ASP A 400 -31.78 -8.67 -19.14
CA ASP A 400 -33.07 -8.42 -18.46
C ASP A 400 -32.94 -8.55 -16.92
N LYS A 401 -32.14 -9.52 -16.46
CA LYS A 401 -31.89 -9.71 -15.03
C LYS A 401 -31.07 -8.56 -14.45
N LEU A 402 -30.05 -8.13 -15.17
CA LEU A 402 -29.22 -6.99 -14.76
C LEU A 402 -30.06 -5.71 -14.68
N MET A 403 -30.88 -5.45 -15.69
CA MET A 403 -31.79 -4.30 -15.72
C MET A 403 -32.77 -4.32 -14.55
N ALA A 404 -33.39 -5.47 -14.30
CA ALA A 404 -34.34 -5.61 -13.18
C ALA A 404 -33.67 -5.29 -11.85
N ARG A 405 -32.39 -5.73 -11.67
CA ARG A 405 -31.64 -5.46 -10.44
C ARG A 405 -31.27 -3.99 -10.30
N ILE A 406 -30.85 -3.33 -11.38
CA ILE A 406 -30.55 -1.90 -11.42
C ILE A 406 -31.80 -1.08 -11.05
N GLU A 407 -32.97 -1.45 -11.62
CA GLU A 407 -34.24 -0.80 -11.30
C GLU A 407 -34.64 -1.01 -9.84
N GLU A 408 -34.53 -2.24 -9.33
CA GLU A 408 -34.78 -2.60 -7.91
C GLU A 408 -33.99 -1.74 -6.97
N LEU A 409 -32.72 -1.47 -7.28
CA LEU A 409 -31.80 -0.70 -6.44
C LEU A 409 -31.81 0.80 -6.75
N HIS A 410 -32.68 1.24 -7.71
CA HIS A 410 -32.81 2.65 -8.12
C HIS A 410 -31.48 3.28 -8.56
N ILE A 411 -30.61 2.50 -9.22
CA ILE A 411 -29.32 3.01 -9.72
C ILE A 411 -29.57 3.89 -10.96
N PRO A 412 -28.99 5.11 -11.01
CA PRO A 412 -29.19 6.01 -12.16
C PRO A 412 -28.59 5.41 -13.46
N MET A 413 -29.45 5.20 -14.46
CA MET A 413 -29.08 4.57 -15.74
C MET A 413 -28.32 5.48 -16.70
N LYS A 414 -28.41 6.78 -16.50
CA LYS A 414 -27.90 7.81 -17.43
C LYS A 414 -26.44 7.61 -17.79
N ASP A 415 -25.63 7.19 -16.83
CA ASP A 415 -24.18 7.07 -17.00
C ASP A 415 -23.71 5.61 -17.11
N MET A 416 -24.65 4.65 -17.27
CA MET A 416 -24.33 3.20 -17.30
C MET A 416 -24.72 2.50 -18.60
N TRP A 417 -25.18 3.23 -19.62
CA TRP A 417 -25.63 2.65 -20.90
C TRP A 417 -24.55 1.79 -21.57
N TRP A 418 -23.31 2.22 -21.47
CA TRP A 418 -22.14 1.53 -22.06
C TRP A 418 -21.88 0.16 -21.38
N TYR A 419 -22.13 0.06 -20.09
CA TYR A 419 -22.02 -1.20 -19.35
C TYR A 419 -23.08 -2.21 -19.79
N LEU A 420 -24.30 -1.72 -20.02
CA LEU A 420 -25.41 -2.55 -20.50
C LEU A 420 -25.20 -3.03 -21.94
N ASP A 421 -24.51 -2.27 -22.78
CA ASP A 421 -24.24 -2.67 -24.16
C ASP A 421 -23.44 -3.98 -24.24
N THR A 422 -22.57 -4.27 -23.26
CA THR A 422 -21.86 -5.55 -23.23
C THR A 422 -22.79 -6.75 -23.01
N ARG A 423 -23.98 -6.52 -22.48
CA ARG A 423 -25.02 -7.57 -22.33
C ARG A 423 -25.89 -7.68 -23.57
N ARG A 424 -25.97 -6.64 -24.40
CA ARG A 424 -26.68 -6.64 -25.66
C ARG A 424 -25.88 -7.22 -26.82
N TYR A 425 -24.58 -7.01 -26.82
CA TYR A 425 -23.71 -7.26 -27.96
C TYR A 425 -22.66 -8.35 -27.63
N GLY A 426 -23.08 -9.60 -27.72
CA GLY A 426 -22.18 -10.75 -27.57
C GLY A 426 -21.79 -11.02 -26.13
N THR A 427 -22.74 -10.99 -25.24
CA THR A 427 -22.51 -11.30 -23.83
C THR A 427 -21.92 -12.71 -23.61
N CYS A 428 -21.18 -12.92 -22.56
CA CYS A 428 -20.66 -14.24 -22.16
C CYS A 428 -20.65 -14.35 -20.64
N PRO A 429 -20.68 -15.57 -20.09
CA PRO A 429 -20.34 -15.75 -18.66
C PRO A 429 -18.97 -15.14 -18.39
N HIS A 430 -18.85 -14.41 -17.30
CA HIS A 430 -17.55 -13.86 -16.87
C HIS A 430 -17.55 -13.64 -15.37
N ALA A 431 -16.36 -13.59 -14.80
CA ALA A 431 -16.16 -13.49 -13.35
C ALA A 431 -14.90 -12.67 -13.05
N GLY A 432 -14.85 -12.12 -11.86
CA GLY A 432 -13.70 -11.36 -11.44
C GLY A 432 -13.72 -11.05 -9.95
N PHE A 433 -12.64 -10.50 -9.46
CA PHE A 433 -12.52 -10.16 -8.04
C PHE A 433 -11.71 -8.89 -7.82
N GLY A 434 -11.83 -8.32 -6.62
CA GLY A 434 -10.98 -7.22 -6.17
C GLY A 434 -10.17 -7.61 -4.95
N MET A 435 -8.86 -7.33 -4.97
CA MET A 435 -7.98 -7.50 -3.82
C MET A 435 -7.25 -6.19 -3.53
N GLY A 436 -7.36 -5.70 -2.30
CA GLY A 436 -6.57 -4.54 -1.87
C GLY A 436 -5.12 -4.92 -1.61
N LEU A 437 -4.17 -4.27 -2.30
CA LEU A 437 -2.73 -4.51 -2.09
C LEU A 437 -2.34 -4.31 -0.62
N GLU A 438 -2.88 -3.29 0.02
CA GLU A 438 -2.55 -3.00 1.42
C GLU A 438 -3.06 -4.08 2.38
N ARG A 439 -4.22 -4.71 2.10
CA ARG A 439 -4.69 -5.86 2.91
C ARG A 439 -3.76 -7.07 2.75
N LEU A 440 -3.32 -7.35 1.52
CA LEU A 440 -2.30 -8.37 1.27
C LEU A 440 -1.02 -8.07 2.06
N LEU A 441 -0.56 -6.82 2.03
CA LEU A 441 0.65 -6.41 2.73
C LEU A 441 0.52 -6.52 4.25
N LEU A 442 -0.64 -6.19 4.82
CA LEU A 442 -0.88 -6.44 6.25
C LEU A 442 -0.67 -7.91 6.58
N PHE A 443 -1.22 -8.80 5.75
CA PHE A 443 -1.10 -10.25 5.96
C PHE A 443 0.36 -10.71 5.82
N VAL A 444 1.04 -10.31 4.75
CA VAL A 444 2.39 -10.80 4.43
C VAL A 444 3.46 -10.21 5.37
N THR A 445 3.24 -9.01 5.91
CA THR A 445 4.22 -8.35 6.78
C THR A 445 3.93 -8.47 8.29
N GLY A 446 2.71 -8.88 8.65
CA GLY A 446 2.28 -8.89 10.05
C GLY A 446 2.02 -7.50 10.64
N MET A 447 2.03 -6.46 9.82
CA MET A 447 1.76 -5.10 10.31
C MET A 447 0.29 -4.95 10.71
N ALA A 448 0.03 -4.30 11.83
CA ALA A 448 -1.31 -4.20 12.41
C ALA A 448 -2.15 -3.03 11.88
N ASN A 449 -1.57 -2.13 11.07
CA ASN A 449 -2.26 -0.91 10.66
C ASN A 449 -1.91 -0.59 9.19
N ILE A 450 -2.94 -0.40 8.39
CA ILE A 450 -2.82 -0.13 6.95
C ILE A 450 -1.94 1.11 6.64
N ARG A 451 -1.88 2.08 7.58
CA ARG A 451 -1.03 3.28 7.44
C ARG A 451 0.46 2.94 7.42
N ASP A 452 0.81 1.71 7.80
CA ASP A 452 2.21 1.28 7.93
C ASP A 452 2.67 0.41 6.75
N VAL A 453 1.80 0.12 5.79
CA VAL A 453 2.16 -0.63 4.59
C VAL A 453 2.06 0.20 3.30
N ILE A 454 1.68 1.47 3.40
CA ILE A 454 1.70 2.44 2.30
C ILE A 454 2.70 3.55 2.63
N PRO A 455 3.55 4.00 1.68
CA PRO A 455 4.62 4.97 1.99
C PRO A 455 4.12 6.27 2.61
N PHE A 456 3.09 6.88 2.03
CA PHE A 456 2.51 8.14 2.51
C PHE A 456 0.99 7.97 2.60
N PRO A 457 0.47 7.52 3.76
CA PRO A 457 -0.95 7.22 3.89
C PRO A 457 -1.81 8.47 3.83
N ALA A 458 -2.99 8.35 3.19
CA ALA A 458 -4.03 9.38 3.14
C ALA A 458 -5.20 9.00 4.08
N PRO A 459 -5.07 9.25 5.38
CA PRO A 459 -6.18 8.97 6.31
C PRO A 459 -7.23 10.08 6.27
N ARG A 460 -8.44 9.79 6.74
CA ARG A 460 -9.57 10.74 6.82
C ARG A 460 -9.18 12.10 7.43
N THR A 461 -8.35 12.12 8.46
CA THR A 461 -7.83 13.35 9.04
C THR A 461 -6.31 13.34 8.99
N MET A 462 -5.74 14.14 8.09
CA MET A 462 -4.29 14.30 7.99
C MET A 462 -3.77 15.16 9.16
N ARG A 463 -3.57 14.54 10.31
CA ARG A 463 -2.95 15.23 11.47
C ARG A 463 -1.43 15.32 11.37
N SER A 464 -0.81 14.47 10.57
CA SER A 464 0.64 14.24 10.61
C SER A 464 1.52 15.31 9.94
N PHE A 465 1.02 16.01 8.91
CA PHE A 465 1.80 17.06 8.24
C PHE A 465 1.56 18.47 8.80
N LYS A 466 0.53 18.69 9.62
CA LYS A 466 0.16 20.03 10.11
C LYS A 466 1.04 20.59 11.22
N LEU A 467 1.67 19.77 12.03
CA LEU A 467 2.41 20.25 13.21
C LEU A 467 3.80 20.83 12.89
N ARG A 468 4.42 20.45 11.75
CA ARG A 468 5.73 20.99 11.37
C ARG A 468 5.67 22.20 10.44
N ALA A 469 4.55 22.47 9.78
CA ALA A 469 4.37 23.69 9.02
C ALA A 469 4.48 24.93 9.93
N THR A 470 4.08 24.82 11.20
CA THR A 470 4.22 25.86 12.21
C THR A 470 5.68 26.06 12.64
N SER A 471 6.48 25.02 12.72
CA SER A 471 7.90 25.14 13.11
C SER A 471 8.76 25.66 11.95
N TYR A 472 8.42 25.32 10.70
CA TYR A 472 9.08 25.89 9.52
C TYR A 472 8.73 27.38 9.35
N LYS A 473 7.48 27.78 9.63
CA LYS A 473 7.09 29.21 9.61
C LYS A 473 7.82 29.99 10.71
N LEU A 474 8.01 29.44 11.89
CA LEU A 474 8.77 30.08 12.98
C LEU A 474 10.26 30.20 12.67
N ARG A 475 10.86 29.20 12.01
CA ARG A 475 12.28 29.26 11.58
C ARG A 475 12.45 30.21 10.39
N ALA A 476 11.52 30.28 9.46
CA ALA A 476 11.55 31.24 8.35
C ALA A 476 11.39 32.67 8.85
N THR A 477 10.62 32.89 9.93
CA THR A 477 10.46 34.20 10.57
C THR A 477 11.73 34.62 11.33
N SER A 478 12.43 33.64 11.97
CA SER A 478 13.69 33.93 12.64
C SER A 478 14.82 34.19 11.64
N TYR A 479 14.79 33.55 10.46
CA TYR A 479 15.73 33.82 9.37
C TYR A 479 15.49 35.21 8.73
N LYS A 480 14.23 35.61 8.60
CA LYS A 480 13.89 36.97 8.12
C LYS A 480 14.30 38.02 9.13
N LEU A 481 14.20 37.78 10.44
CA LEU A 481 14.61 38.68 11.48
C LEU A 481 16.16 38.82 11.58
N ARG A 482 16.92 37.79 11.26
CA ARG A 482 18.39 37.84 11.19
C ARG A 482 18.87 38.61 9.94
N VAL A 483 18.17 38.51 8.83
CA VAL A 483 18.52 39.22 7.59
C VAL A 483 18.19 40.72 7.73
N THR A 484 17.16 41.09 8.49
CA THR A 484 16.83 42.48 8.76
C THR A 484 17.83 43.15 9.73
N SER A 485 18.46 42.40 10.61
CA SER A 485 19.47 43.00 11.50
C SER A 485 20.82 43.28 10.83
N TYR A 486 21.10 42.63 9.68
CA TYR A 486 22.32 42.87 8.89
C TYR A 486 22.19 44.05 7.91
N LYS A 487 20.98 44.59 7.66
CA LYS A 487 20.74 45.65 6.70
C LYS A 487 20.78 47.06 7.31
N LEU A 488 21.12 47.22 8.58
CA LEU A 488 21.10 48.52 9.26
C LEU A 488 22.47 49.19 9.41
N GLN A 489 23.46 48.76 8.61
CA GLN A 489 24.77 49.45 8.59
C GLN A 489 25.21 49.78 7.15
N VAL A 490 24.46 50.66 6.46
CA VAL A 490 24.94 51.30 5.23
C VAL A 490 24.58 52.77 5.31
N PRO A 491 25.54 53.68 5.08
CA PRO A 491 25.29 55.11 5.19
C PRO A 491 24.39 55.62 4.05
N CYS A 492 23.65 56.65 4.41
CA CYS A 492 22.71 57.41 3.58
C CYS A 492 23.25 57.74 2.19
N GLY A 493 22.51 57.44 1.14
CA GLY A 493 22.70 58.01 -0.16
C GLY A 493 22.50 57.19 -1.42
N MET A 494 21.55 56.21 -1.46
CA MET A 494 21.14 55.68 -2.76
C MET A 494 19.63 55.33 -2.79
N ARG A 495 18.99 55.72 -3.85
CA ARG A 495 17.55 55.52 -4.09
C ARG A 495 17.16 54.05 -4.21
N LEU A 496 16.07 53.68 -3.55
CA LEU A 496 15.42 52.37 -3.64
C LEU A 496 14.86 52.14 -5.06
N LEU A 497 15.37 51.10 -5.70
CA LEU A 497 14.68 50.47 -6.82
C LEU A 497 13.97 49.22 -6.26
N ALA A 498 12.64 49.25 -6.26
CA ALA A 498 11.82 48.12 -5.82
C ALA A 498 11.81 47.04 -6.92
N PHE A 499 12.43 45.92 -6.65
CA PHE A 499 12.27 44.72 -7.48
C PHE A 499 11.03 43.94 -6.99
N ARG A 500 10.02 43.88 -7.86
CA ARG A 500 8.91 42.96 -7.71
C ARG A 500 9.39 41.57 -8.13
N CYS A 501 9.50 40.63 -7.19
CA CYS A 501 9.72 39.26 -7.51
C CYS A 501 8.37 38.64 -7.87
N GLN A 502 8.15 38.36 -9.15
CA GLN A 502 7.03 37.54 -9.61
C GLN A 502 7.49 36.07 -9.53
N LEU A 503 6.87 35.31 -8.66
CA LEU A 503 7.00 33.86 -8.65
C LEU A 503 6.22 33.28 -9.83
N PHE A 504 6.93 32.79 -10.83
CA PHE A 504 6.35 31.94 -11.87
C PHE A 504 6.27 30.53 -11.35
N THR A 505 5.09 30.02 -11.15
CA THR A 505 4.84 28.58 -11.01
C THR A 505 4.59 28.00 -12.39
N THR A 506 5.51 27.17 -12.86
CA THR A 506 5.28 26.32 -14.02
C THR A 506 5.19 24.88 -13.52
N UNK A 507 4.30 24.59 -14.07
CA UNK A 507 3.94 23.31 -13.85
C UNK A 507 4.29 22.32 -14.35
#